data_8b43af657f3fd11a69edd6500716b2d8
#
_entry.id   8b43af657f3fd11a69edd6500716b2d8
#
_cell.length_a   1.000
_cell.length_b   1.000
_cell.length_c   1.000
_cell.angle_alpha   90.00
_cell.angle_beta   90.00
_cell.angle_gamma   90.00
#
_symmetry.space_group_name_H-M   'P 1'
#
loop_
_entity.id
_entity.type
_entity.pdbx_description
1 polymer ?
#
loop_
_entity_poly.entity_id
_entity_poly.type
_entity_poly.pdbx_seq_one_letter_code
_entity_poly.pdbx_strand_id
1 'polypeptide(L)'
;MKRELIRKFTVIINESQLGINIKATVGINRDPKLKEPIHNELMQIPEVRSLIEVTGRFDIILSVYARTLEELHKVVIERIGKINGIQATETFVEMQRTDKEPVYSIQSAPQGYV
;
A
#
# COMPACT_ATOMS: atom_id res chain seq x y z
N MET A 1 7.17 -17.22 1.31
CA MET A 1 7.92 -17.53 0.83
C MET A 1 8.17 -17.80 0.92
N LYS A 2 8.10 -17.59 0.92
CA LYS A 2 8.66 -17.88 0.57
C LYS A 2 8.96 -17.70 0.46
N ARG A 3 8.87 -17.19 0.51
CA ARG A 3 9.49 -17.20 0.02
C ARG A 3 9.94 -17.04 -0.06
N GLU A 4 9.94 -16.55 -0.09
CA GLU A 4 10.67 -16.48 -0.57
C GLU A 4 10.92 -16.34 -0.93
N LEU A 5 10.99 -16.11 -1.10
CA LEU A 5 11.47 -16.05 -1.88
C LEU A 5 11.52 -15.66 -2.22
N ILE A 6 11.48 -15.29 -2.26
CA ILE A 6 11.71 -15.01 -3.04
C ILE A 6 11.75 -14.47 -2.95
N ARG A 7 12.03 -14.12 -2.87
CA ARG A 7 12.32 -13.81 -3.27
C ARG A 7 12.50 -13.40 -3.60
N LYS A 8 12.70 -12.85 -3.75
CA LYS A 8 12.98 -12.52 -4.52
C LYS A 8 13.07 -12.08 -5.21
N PHE A 9 13.34 -11.27 -5.40
CA PHE A 9 13.66 -11.13 -6.34
C PHE A 9 13.18 -10.85 -7.47
N THR A 10 13.31 -10.13 -8.29
CA THR A 10 12.88 -10.63 -9.51
C THR A 10 11.45 -10.91 -9.52
N VAL A 11 11.00 -11.26 -8.45
CA VAL A 11 9.67 -11.63 -8.26
C VAL A 11 8.70 -10.58 -8.66
N ILE A 12 9.11 -9.34 -8.63
CA ILE A 12 8.25 -8.25 -9.00
C ILE A 12 7.69 -8.40 -10.38
N ILE A 13 8.46 -8.92 -11.28
CA ILE A 13 8.01 -9.11 -12.63
C ILE A 13 6.85 -10.05 -12.69
N ASN A 14 6.84 -11.01 -11.79
CA ASN A 14 5.83 -12.04 -11.82
C ASN A 14 4.48 -11.56 -11.35
N GLU A 15 4.42 -10.46 -10.66
CA GLU A 15 3.13 -9.93 -10.23
C GLU A 15 2.23 -9.65 -11.42
N SER A 16 2.77 -9.05 -12.46
CA SER A 16 1.98 -8.81 -13.65
C SER A 16 1.51 -10.11 -14.26
N GLN A 17 2.37 -11.10 -14.26
CA GLN A 17 2.03 -12.39 -14.83
C GLN A 17 0.94 -13.08 -14.04
N LEU A 18 0.82 -12.73 -12.77
CA LEU A 18 -0.22 -13.30 -11.94
C LEU A 18 -1.53 -12.53 -12.05
N GLY A 19 -1.58 -11.53 -12.89
CA GLY A 19 -2.81 -10.80 -13.11
C GLY A 19 -3.00 -9.58 -12.23
N ILE A 20 -1.97 -9.19 -11.50
CA ILE A 20 -2.05 -8.00 -10.69
C ILE A 20 -1.49 -6.87 -11.51
N ASN A 21 -2.37 -6.05 -12.05
CA ASN A 21 -1.96 -5.04 -13.00
C ASN A 21 -2.01 -3.62 -12.50
N ILE A 22 -2.71 -3.37 -11.43
CA ILE A 22 -2.90 -2.01 -10.96
C ILE A 22 -2.45 -1.88 -9.53
N LYS A 23 -1.58 -0.91 -9.30
CA LYS A 23 -1.16 -0.56 -7.96
C LYS A 23 -1.72 0.81 -7.64
N ALA A 24 -2.24 0.96 -6.45
CA ALA A 24 -2.79 2.22 -6.03
C ALA A 24 -2.40 2.52 -4.59
N THR A 25 -2.36 3.79 -4.30
CA THR A 25 -2.16 4.27 -2.94
C THR A 25 -3.46 4.91 -2.50
N VAL A 26 -3.95 4.55 -1.33
CA VAL A 26 -5.18 5.10 -0.82
C VAL A 26 -4.89 5.83 0.48
N GLY A 27 -5.12 7.14 0.47
CA GLY A 27 -5.01 7.94 1.69
C GLY A 27 -6.34 7.93 2.39
N ILE A 28 -6.31 7.76 3.70
CA ILE A 28 -7.52 7.62 4.50
C ILE A 28 -7.48 8.55 5.69
N ASN A 29 -8.61 9.24 5.92
CA ASN A 29 -8.82 9.95 7.17
C ASN A 29 -9.81 9.15 7.99
N ARG A 30 -9.52 8.98 9.27
CA ARG A 30 -10.32 8.15 10.13
C ARG A 30 -10.63 8.81 11.46
N ASP A 31 -11.64 8.28 12.13
CA ASP A 31 -11.95 8.66 13.49
C ASP A 31 -10.84 8.13 14.39
N PRO A 32 -10.14 8.98 15.11
CA PRO A 32 -9.04 8.52 15.97
C PRO A 32 -9.49 7.56 17.06
N LYS A 33 -10.75 7.59 17.42
CA LYS A 33 -11.25 6.70 18.46
C LYS A 33 -11.40 5.26 18.00
N LEU A 34 -11.39 5.05 16.68
CA LEU A 34 -11.60 3.73 16.11
C LEU A 34 -10.35 3.17 15.44
N LYS A 35 -9.20 3.60 15.92
CA LYS A 35 -7.92 3.22 15.31
C LYS A 35 -7.75 1.71 15.17
N GLU A 36 -7.93 0.98 16.26
CA GLU A 36 -7.70 -0.45 16.25
C GLU A 36 -8.71 -1.22 15.40
N PRO A 37 -10.01 -0.99 15.54
CA PRO A 37 -10.98 -1.70 14.70
C PRO A 37 -10.75 -1.43 13.22
N ILE A 38 -10.45 -0.19 12.85
CA ILE A 38 -10.22 0.16 11.45
C ILE A 38 -8.99 -0.55 10.92
N HIS A 39 -7.91 -0.55 11.69
CA HIS A 39 -6.69 -1.25 11.31
C HIS A 39 -6.99 -2.71 11.03
N ASN A 40 -7.70 -3.35 11.94
CA ASN A 40 -7.97 -4.78 11.80
C ASN A 40 -8.84 -5.07 10.58
N GLU A 41 -9.85 -4.25 10.32
CA GLU A 41 -10.70 -4.48 9.17
C GLU A 41 -9.97 -4.25 7.86
N LEU A 42 -9.12 -3.23 7.81
CA LEU A 42 -8.35 -2.97 6.60
C LEU A 42 -7.41 -4.11 6.28
N MET A 43 -6.80 -4.69 7.31
CA MET A 43 -5.86 -5.78 7.09
C MET A 43 -6.54 -7.07 6.65
N GLN A 44 -7.86 -7.16 6.76
CA GLN A 44 -8.57 -8.34 6.27
C GLN A 44 -8.96 -8.24 4.80
N ILE A 45 -8.75 -7.10 4.17
CA ILE A 45 -9.06 -6.94 2.76
C ILE A 45 -7.90 -7.51 1.94
N PRO A 46 -8.15 -8.53 1.12
CA PRO A 46 -7.05 -9.22 0.43
C PRO A 46 -6.25 -8.32 -0.49
N GLU A 47 -6.89 -7.33 -1.10
CA GLU A 47 -6.22 -6.42 -2.02
C GLU A 47 -5.30 -5.43 -1.33
N VAL A 48 -5.44 -5.27 -0.02
CA VAL A 48 -4.57 -4.37 0.73
C VAL A 48 -3.25 -5.08 1.01
N ARG A 49 -2.16 -4.49 0.56
CA ARG A 49 -0.85 -5.11 0.68
C ARG A 49 -0.01 -4.50 1.78
N SER A 50 -0.27 -3.27 2.14
CA SER A 50 0.44 -2.65 3.26
C SER A 50 -0.39 -1.51 3.82
N LEU A 51 -0.12 -1.20 5.08
CA LEU A 51 -0.79 -0.13 5.77
C LEU A 51 0.27 0.64 6.55
N ILE A 52 0.30 1.94 6.36
CA ILE A 52 1.24 2.81 7.06
C ILE A 52 0.44 3.87 7.78
N GLU A 53 0.73 4.08 9.06
CA GLU A 53 0.14 5.19 9.79
C GLU A 53 1.05 6.39 9.65
N VAL A 54 0.47 7.53 9.32
CA VAL A 54 1.24 8.73 9.00
C VAL A 54 0.64 9.92 9.72
N THR A 55 1.40 11.01 9.70
CA THR A 55 0.87 12.29 10.14
C THR A 55 0.81 13.20 8.93
N GLY A 56 -0.12 14.15 8.95
CA GLY A 56 -0.26 15.08 7.85
C GLY A 56 -1.69 15.06 7.34
N ARG A 57 -1.82 15.16 6.03
CA ARG A 57 -3.13 15.24 5.41
C ARG A 57 -3.97 13.99 5.61
N PHE A 58 -3.32 12.85 5.66
CA PHE A 58 -4.00 11.58 5.88
C PHE A 58 -3.53 10.94 7.16
N ASP A 59 -4.35 10.07 7.71
CA ASP A 59 -3.99 9.29 8.90
C ASP A 59 -3.38 7.95 8.52
N ILE A 60 -3.82 7.38 7.42
CA ILE A 60 -3.37 6.06 6.96
C ILE A 60 -3.09 6.13 5.48
N ILE A 61 -2.03 5.44 5.07
CA ILE A 61 -1.73 5.25 3.65
C ILE A 61 -1.72 3.75 3.39
N LEU A 62 -2.55 3.32 2.46
CA LEU A 62 -2.61 1.92 2.07
C LEU A 62 -1.99 1.72 0.70
N SER A 63 -1.37 0.57 0.51
CA SER A 63 -1.05 0.10 -0.83
C SER A 63 -2.07 -0.97 -1.19
N VAL A 64 -2.70 -0.81 -2.34
CA VAL A 64 -3.76 -1.69 -2.80
C VAL A 64 -3.42 -2.19 -4.18
N TYR A 65 -3.58 -3.48 -4.42
CA TYR A 65 -3.30 -4.08 -5.71
C TYR A 65 -4.59 -4.69 -6.24
N ALA A 66 -4.90 -4.42 -7.49
CA ALA A 66 -6.10 -4.94 -8.12
C ALA A 66 -5.80 -5.31 -9.56
N ARG A 67 -6.67 -6.10 -10.16
CA ARG A 67 -6.48 -6.53 -11.54
C ARG A 67 -6.95 -5.48 -12.53
N THR A 68 -7.98 -4.75 -12.18
CA THR A 68 -8.57 -3.76 -13.07
C THR A 68 -8.94 -2.53 -12.26
N LEU A 69 -9.16 -1.42 -12.97
CA LEU A 69 -9.63 -0.21 -12.31
C LEU A 69 -11.00 -0.42 -11.70
N GLU A 70 -11.81 -1.24 -12.33
CA GLU A 70 -13.13 -1.54 -11.83
C GLU A 70 -13.05 -2.25 -10.49
N GLU A 71 -12.17 -3.23 -10.39
CA GLU A 71 -11.94 -3.93 -9.12
C GLU A 71 -11.42 -2.99 -8.05
N LEU A 72 -10.48 -2.13 -8.43
CA LEU A 72 -9.94 -1.16 -7.49
C LEU A 72 -11.05 -0.26 -6.95
N HIS A 73 -11.91 0.21 -7.85
CA HIS A 73 -13.01 1.07 -7.46
C HIS A 73 -13.93 0.36 -6.49
N LYS A 74 -14.22 -0.90 -6.75
CA LYS A 74 -15.07 -1.69 -5.87
C LYS A 74 -14.45 -1.83 -4.48
N VAL A 75 -13.17 -2.14 -4.42
CA VAL A 75 -12.50 -2.30 -3.14
C VAL A 75 -12.56 -1.00 -2.34
N VAL A 76 -12.27 0.11 -2.98
CA VAL A 76 -12.25 1.39 -2.28
C VAL A 76 -13.66 1.79 -1.83
N ILE A 77 -14.62 1.71 -2.71
CA ILE A 77 -15.97 2.18 -2.41
C ILE A 77 -16.75 1.22 -1.53
N GLU A 78 -16.68 -0.08 -1.85
CA GLU A 78 -17.54 -1.05 -1.20
C GLU A 78 -16.92 -1.72 0.00
N ARG A 79 -15.62 -1.74 0.08
CA ARG A 79 -14.94 -2.39 1.20
C ARG A 79 -14.35 -1.36 2.15
N ILE A 80 -13.44 -0.54 1.64
CA ILE A 80 -12.75 0.42 2.50
C ILE A 80 -13.70 1.51 2.96
N GLY A 81 -14.46 2.09 2.04
CA GLY A 81 -15.32 3.21 2.37
C GLY A 81 -16.47 2.88 3.29
N LYS A 82 -16.78 1.59 3.45
CA LYS A 82 -17.87 1.18 4.31
C LYS A 82 -17.44 0.81 5.72
N ILE A 83 -16.17 0.86 5.99
CA ILE A 83 -15.68 0.57 7.34
C ILE A 83 -16.11 1.72 8.25
N ASN A 84 -16.68 1.36 9.39
CA ASN A 84 -17.13 2.36 10.34
C ASN A 84 -15.95 3.20 10.83
N GLY A 85 -16.09 4.50 10.76
CA GLY A 85 -15.04 5.41 11.20
C GLY A 85 -14.17 5.96 10.09
N ILE A 86 -14.28 5.44 8.88
CA ILE A 86 -13.57 6.00 7.74
C ILE A 86 -14.31 7.28 7.33
N GLN A 87 -13.61 8.40 7.32
CA GLN A 87 -14.22 9.69 7.06
C GLN A 87 -14.03 10.16 5.63
N ALA A 88 -12.89 9.87 5.06
CA ALA A 88 -12.59 10.24 3.68
C ALA A 88 -11.51 9.36 3.13
N THR A 89 -11.54 9.16 1.82
CA THR A 89 -10.49 8.41 1.13
C THR A 89 -10.11 9.17 -0.13
N GLU A 90 -8.86 9.02 -0.52
CA GLU A 90 -8.39 9.56 -1.77
C GLU A 90 -7.48 8.51 -2.40
N THR A 91 -7.76 8.13 -3.65
CA THR A 91 -7.05 7.05 -4.32
C THR A 91 -6.14 7.61 -5.39
N PHE A 92 -4.88 7.20 -5.36
CA PHE A 92 -3.90 7.56 -6.37
C PHE A 92 -3.51 6.30 -7.11
N VAL A 93 -3.83 6.24 -8.40
CA VAL A 93 -3.47 5.08 -9.21
C VAL A 93 -2.07 5.30 -9.77
N GLU A 94 -1.21 4.32 -9.56
CA GLU A 94 0.16 4.42 -10.03
C GLU A 94 0.20 4.28 -11.54
N MET A 95 0.65 5.34 -12.22
CA MET A 95 0.70 5.34 -13.68
C MET A 95 2.06 4.91 -14.17
N GLN A 96 3.10 5.35 -13.48
CA GLN A 96 4.46 5.04 -13.89
C GLN A 96 5.35 5.14 -12.67
N ARG A 97 6.28 4.23 -12.56
CA ARG A 97 7.21 4.22 -11.45
C ARG A 97 8.62 4.16 -11.99
N THR A 98 9.50 4.97 -11.44
CA THR A 98 10.90 4.94 -11.77
C THR A 98 11.70 4.85 -10.49
N ASP A 99 12.48 3.80 -10.36
CA ASP A 99 13.32 3.60 -9.19
C ASP A 99 14.76 3.79 -9.58
N LYS A 100 15.53 4.36 -8.68
CA LYS A 100 16.96 4.46 -8.86
C LYS A 100 17.62 3.46 -7.95
N GLU A 101 18.76 2.95 -8.39
CA GLU A 101 19.50 2.05 -7.55
C GLU A 101 19.97 2.76 -6.31
N PRO A 102 19.84 2.16 -5.15
CA PRO A 102 20.29 2.80 -3.94
C PRO A 102 21.80 2.93 -3.94
N VAL A 103 22.29 3.97 -3.30
CA VAL A 103 23.71 4.18 -3.17
C VAL A 103 24.12 3.78 -1.77
N TYR A 104 24.68 2.61 -1.69
CA TYR A 104 25.04 2.08 -0.39
C TYR A 104 26.43 2.43 0.06
N SER A 105 27.25 2.77 -0.88
CA SER A 105 28.62 3.02 -0.55
C SER A 105 28.81 4.12 0.43
N ILE A 106 27.83 4.90 0.52
CA ILE A 106 27.91 6.00 1.35
C ILE A 106 27.90 5.65 2.72
N GLN A 107 27.50 4.59 2.80
CA GLN A 107 27.26 4.18 3.91
C GLN A 107 28.31 4.16 4.67
N SER A 108 28.62 4.17 4.33
CA SER A 108 29.42 4.26 5.03
C SER A 108 29.34 5.26 5.78
N ALA A 109 28.75 5.55 5.85
CA ALA A 109 28.68 6.23 6.30
C ALA A 109 28.57 6.45 7.09
N PRO A 110 28.78 6.34 7.33
CA PRO A 110 28.80 6.67 7.90
C PRO A 110 28.81 7.02 8.49
N GLN A 111 28.80 7.04 8.61
CA GLN A 111 28.82 7.43 8.92
C GLN A 111 28.27 8.18 9.36
N GLY A 112 27.91 8.34 9.53
CA GLY A 112 27.33 8.97 9.87
C GLY A 112 26.30 9.44 9.56
N TYR A 113 25.86 9.36 9.36
CA TYR A 113 24.91 9.67 9.09
C TYR A 113 24.04 9.51 9.49
N VAL A 114 23.97 9.45 9.65
CA VAL A 114 23.40 9.23 9.90
C VAL A 114 23.00 9.39 10.12
#